data_47af14470623e129e37ae7a3c423a6f2
#
_entry.id   47af14470623e129e37ae7a3c423a6f2
#
_cell.length_a   1.000
_cell.length_b   1.000
_cell.length_c   1.000
_cell.angle_alpha   90.00
_cell.angle_beta   90.00
_cell.angle_gamma   90.00
#
_symmetry.space_group_name_H-M   'P 1'
#
loop_
_entity.id
_entity.type
_entity.pdbx_description
1 polymer ?
#
loop_
_entity_poly.entity_id
_entity_poly.type
_entity_poly.pdbx_seq_one_letter_code
_entity_poly.pdbx_strand_id
1 'polypeptide(L)'
;MYEKVFAYLDAHAEDYAAQLCRWVEVPSVKGEATPGAPFGKDVRRMLDVAMADAKAFGYETRDFDGYACDITLPGESEEAIAVLGHLDVVPAGDNWATPPFTATRVGDQIFARGTSDDKGPALAALYAMNAIKAAGIPLKKSIRLILGCDEESDWEDMAYYCAHTEMPEVGFSPDASFPIINTEKGMIHGFFPSKLA
;
A
#
# COMPACT_ATOMS: atom_id res chain seq x y z
N MET A 1 -22.72 3.08 -15.30
CA MET A 1 -21.51 2.25 -15.06
C MET A 1 -20.88 2.64 -13.73
N TYR A 2 -20.44 3.87 -13.55
CA TYR A 2 -19.82 4.35 -12.30
C TYR A 2 -20.73 4.27 -11.07
N GLU A 3 -22.05 4.46 -11.23
CA GLU A 3 -23.02 4.34 -10.13
C GLU A 3 -22.94 2.99 -9.39
N LYS A 4 -22.69 1.89 -10.10
CA LYS A 4 -22.54 0.57 -9.46
C LYS A 4 -21.24 0.47 -8.66
N VAL A 5 -20.16 1.11 -9.13
CA VAL A 5 -18.88 1.17 -8.42
C VAL A 5 -19.04 1.95 -7.13
N PHE A 6 -19.63 3.14 -7.18
CA PHE A 6 -19.87 3.96 -5.99
C PHE A 6 -20.83 3.28 -5.01
N ALA A 7 -21.91 2.68 -5.51
CA ALA A 7 -22.84 1.93 -4.65
C ALA A 7 -22.17 0.74 -3.94
N TYR A 8 -21.21 0.07 -4.61
CA TYR A 8 -20.42 -0.98 -3.96
C TYR A 8 -19.53 -0.41 -2.86
N LEU A 9 -18.81 0.69 -3.13
CA LEU A 9 -17.93 1.34 -2.16
C LEU A 9 -18.71 1.84 -0.95
N ASP A 10 -19.85 2.49 -1.17
CA ASP A 10 -20.74 2.96 -0.09
C ASP A 10 -21.22 1.79 0.78
N ALA A 11 -21.63 0.68 0.15
CA ALA A 11 -22.10 -0.50 0.87
C ALA A 11 -21.00 -1.21 1.70
N HIS A 12 -19.72 -1.02 1.34
CA HIS A 12 -18.57 -1.68 2.00
C HIS A 12 -17.67 -0.69 2.76
N ALA A 13 -18.14 0.54 3.00
CA ALA A 13 -17.35 1.55 3.71
C ALA A 13 -16.97 1.11 5.14
N GLU A 14 -17.88 0.45 5.86
CA GLU A 14 -17.59 -0.09 7.20
C GLU A 14 -16.67 -1.31 7.15
N ASP A 15 -16.77 -2.16 6.13
CA ASP A 15 -15.85 -3.28 5.93
C ASP A 15 -14.42 -2.76 5.67
N TYR A 16 -14.29 -1.73 4.82
CA TYR A 16 -13.02 -1.04 4.59
C TYR A 16 -12.46 -0.46 5.88
N ALA A 17 -13.27 0.28 6.64
CA ALA A 17 -12.83 0.88 7.90
C ALA A 17 -12.36 -0.17 8.92
N ALA A 18 -13.11 -1.27 9.05
CA ALA A 18 -12.73 -2.38 9.92
C ALA A 18 -11.44 -3.07 9.47
N GLN A 19 -11.25 -3.23 8.18
CA GLN A 19 -10.04 -3.83 7.61
C GLN A 19 -8.83 -2.90 7.76
N LEU A 20 -9.00 -1.60 7.55
CA LEU A 20 -7.96 -0.60 7.80
C LEU A 20 -7.52 -0.61 9.27
N CYS A 21 -8.46 -0.70 10.22
CA CYS A 21 -8.13 -0.84 11.63
C CYS A 21 -7.20 -2.05 11.89
N ARG A 22 -7.47 -3.21 11.27
CA ARG A 22 -6.58 -4.39 11.39
C ARG A 22 -5.20 -4.17 10.76
N TRP A 23 -5.14 -3.47 9.62
CA TRP A 23 -3.87 -3.21 8.94
C TRP A 23 -2.96 -2.28 9.74
N VAL A 24 -3.51 -1.22 10.33
CA VAL A 24 -2.71 -0.25 11.11
C VAL A 24 -2.26 -0.80 12.47
N GLU A 25 -2.89 -1.86 12.97
CA GLU A 25 -2.45 -2.57 14.17
C GLU A 25 -1.19 -3.43 13.96
N VAL A 26 -0.77 -3.64 12.72
CA VAL A 26 0.52 -4.25 12.41
C VAL A 26 1.58 -3.14 12.37
N PRO A 27 2.54 -3.09 13.32
CA PRO A 27 3.55 -2.02 13.39
C PRO A 27 4.68 -2.27 12.37
N SER A 28 4.38 -2.16 11.09
CA SER A 28 5.28 -2.48 9.98
C SER A 28 6.41 -1.46 9.80
N VAL A 29 7.09 -1.13 10.88
CA VAL A 29 8.32 -0.33 10.87
C VAL A 29 9.49 -1.21 10.44
N LYS A 30 10.36 -0.68 9.55
CA LYS A 30 11.57 -1.39 9.11
C LYS A 30 12.39 -1.87 10.30
N GLY A 31 12.73 -3.15 10.31
CA GLY A 31 13.48 -3.83 11.35
C GLY A 31 14.64 -4.65 10.81
N GLU A 32 15.25 -5.43 11.67
CA GLU A 32 16.37 -6.29 11.30
C GLU A 32 15.95 -7.35 10.25
N ALA A 33 16.73 -7.44 9.19
CA ALA A 33 16.52 -8.43 8.14
C ALA A 33 16.70 -9.87 8.64
N THR A 34 15.76 -10.73 8.25
CA THR A 34 15.83 -12.17 8.52
C THR A 34 15.44 -12.94 7.25
N PRO A 35 15.77 -14.23 7.11
CA PRO A 35 15.38 -15.01 5.95
C PRO A 35 13.88 -14.91 5.64
N GLY A 36 13.53 -14.45 4.43
CA GLY A 36 12.16 -14.23 3.98
C GLY A 36 11.46 -12.97 4.55
N ALA A 37 12.19 -12.15 5.30
CA ALA A 37 11.71 -10.88 5.84
C ALA A 37 12.83 -9.82 5.76
N PRO A 38 13.14 -9.32 4.55
CA PRO A 38 14.27 -8.41 4.31
C PRO A 38 14.18 -7.11 5.10
N PHE A 39 12.98 -6.65 5.41
CA PHE A 39 12.72 -5.42 6.16
C PHE A 39 12.18 -5.67 7.58
N GLY A 40 12.39 -6.90 8.09
CA GLY A 40 11.97 -7.28 9.43
C GLY A 40 10.62 -8.00 9.47
N LYS A 41 10.37 -8.62 10.63
CA LYS A 41 9.21 -9.53 10.81
C LYS A 41 7.86 -8.83 10.75
N ASP A 42 7.78 -7.59 11.22
CA ASP A 42 6.52 -6.86 11.26
C ASP A 42 6.11 -6.35 9.87
N VAL A 43 7.08 -5.92 9.05
CA VAL A 43 6.85 -5.60 7.63
C VAL A 43 6.41 -6.86 6.88
N ARG A 44 7.11 -7.98 7.07
CA ARG A 44 6.71 -9.27 6.48
C ARG A 44 5.29 -9.68 6.89
N ARG A 45 4.96 -9.53 8.16
CA ARG A 45 3.60 -9.80 8.68
C ARG A 45 2.55 -8.94 7.98
N MET A 46 2.84 -7.67 7.74
CA MET A 46 1.91 -6.78 7.03
C MET A 46 1.71 -7.22 5.58
N LEU A 47 2.79 -7.60 4.90
CA LEU A 47 2.73 -8.14 3.55
C LEU A 47 1.86 -9.41 3.49
N ASP A 48 2.04 -10.33 4.45
CA ASP A 48 1.23 -11.54 4.55
C ASP A 48 -0.24 -11.24 4.77
N VAL A 49 -0.57 -10.26 5.61
CA VAL A 49 -1.95 -9.79 5.86
C VAL A 49 -2.56 -9.24 4.57
N ALA A 50 -1.85 -8.36 3.86
CA ALA A 50 -2.35 -7.77 2.62
C ALA A 50 -2.60 -8.84 1.54
N MET A 51 -1.69 -9.79 1.36
CA MET A 51 -1.87 -10.90 0.43
C MET A 51 -3.02 -11.83 0.84
N ALA A 52 -3.20 -12.10 2.14
CA ALA A 52 -4.30 -12.92 2.62
C ALA A 52 -5.66 -12.26 2.36
N ASP A 53 -5.76 -10.97 2.62
CA ASP A 53 -6.98 -10.19 2.35
C ASP A 53 -7.28 -10.12 0.83
N ALA A 54 -6.27 -9.94 -0.02
CA ALA A 54 -6.44 -9.97 -1.47
C ALA A 54 -6.92 -11.35 -1.96
N LYS A 55 -6.37 -12.43 -1.40
CA LYS A 55 -6.82 -13.81 -1.69
C LYS A 55 -8.25 -14.05 -1.25
N ALA A 56 -8.67 -13.50 -0.11
CA ALA A 56 -10.05 -13.58 0.36
C ALA A 56 -11.04 -12.89 -0.59
N PHE A 57 -10.60 -11.84 -1.29
CA PHE A 57 -11.35 -11.21 -2.38
C PHE A 57 -11.28 -11.98 -3.71
N GLY A 58 -10.56 -13.10 -3.75
CA GLY A 58 -10.42 -13.96 -4.92
C GLY A 58 -9.43 -13.43 -5.96
N TYR A 59 -8.38 -12.73 -5.51
CA TYR A 59 -7.25 -12.34 -6.35
C TYR A 59 -6.09 -13.33 -6.23
N GLU A 60 -5.36 -13.48 -7.33
CA GLU A 60 -4.03 -14.08 -7.30
C GLU A 60 -3.02 -13.03 -6.81
N THR A 61 -2.07 -13.48 -6.00
CA THR A 61 -1.01 -12.63 -5.46
C THR A 61 0.35 -13.26 -5.76
N ARG A 62 1.33 -12.44 -6.08
CA ARG A 62 2.73 -12.87 -6.18
C ARG A 62 3.53 -12.22 -5.07
N ASP A 63 4.30 -13.04 -4.35
CA ASP A 63 5.25 -12.58 -3.34
C ASP A 63 6.65 -12.52 -3.97
N PHE A 64 7.30 -11.40 -3.82
CA PHE A 64 8.68 -11.18 -4.27
C PHE A 64 9.63 -11.26 -3.08
N ASP A 65 9.75 -12.46 -2.50
CA ASP A 65 10.65 -12.81 -1.40
C ASP A 65 10.56 -11.89 -0.17
N GLY A 66 9.37 -11.30 0.06
CA GLY A 66 9.12 -10.38 1.16
C GLY A 66 9.54 -8.94 0.90
N TYR A 67 10.05 -8.62 -0.28
CA TYR A 67 10.35 -7.23 -0.68
C TYR A 67 9.08 -6.49 -1.07
N ALA A 68 8.22 -7.12 -1.86
CA ALA A 68 6.96 -6.57 -2.32
C ALA A 68 5.97 -7.68 -2.67
N CYS A 69 4.73 -7.34 -2.91
CA CYS A 69 3.80 -8.23 -3.62
C CYS A 69 3.06 -7.48 -4.72
N ASP A 70 2.48 -8.25 -5.64
CA ASP A 70 1.48 -7.69 -6.55
C ASP A 70 0.17 -8.50 -6.56
N ILE A 71 -0.89 -7.79 -6.90
CA ILE A 71 -2.27 -8.26 -6.94
C ILE A 71 -2.83 -7.83 -8.28
N THR A 72 -3.33 -8.76 -9.08
CA THR A 72 -3.80 -8.44 -10.43
C THR A 72 -5.30 -8.65 -10.58
N LEU A 73 -6.00 -7.63 -11.08
CA LEU A 73 -7.32 -7.74 -11.67
C LEU A 73 -7.15 -7.83 -13.20
N PRO A 74 -7.41 -8.99 -13.81
CA PRO A 74 -7.13 -9.20 -15.23
C PRO A 74 -8.06 -8.38 -16.13
N GLY A 75 -7.51 -7.89 -17.24
CA GLY A 75 -8.22 -7.29 -18.36
C GLY A 75 -8.17 -8.17 -19.61
N GLU A 76 -8.58 -7.59 -20.75
CA GLU A 76 -8.56 -8.25 -22.06
C GLU A 76 -7.14 -8.43 -22.62
N SER A 77 -6.18 -7.60 -22.17
CA SER A 77 -4.78 -7.66 -22.58
C SER A 77 -3.86 -7.92 -21.37
N GLU A 78 -2.65 -8.40 -21.67
CA GLU A 78 -1.59 -8.59 -20.67
C GLU A 78 -0.97 -7.26 -20.19
N GLU A 79 -1.16 -6.17 -20.96
CA GLU A 79 -0.75 -4.85 -20.50
C GLU A 79 -1.50 -4.46 -19.22
N ALA A 80 -0.79 -3.81 -18.31
CA ALA A 80 -1.38 -3.39 -17.05
C ALA A 80 -1.22 -1.88 -16.81
N ILE A 81 -2.11 -1.35 -15.97
CA ILE A 81 -1.96 -0.07 -15.29
C ILE A 81 -1.54 -0.38 -13.86
N ALA A 82 -0.43 0.19 -13.42
CA ALA A 82 0.03 0.03 -12.05
C ALA A 82 -0.70 0.97 -11.09
N VAL A 83 -1.01 0.46 -9.90
CA VAL A 83 -1.26 1.25 -8.71
C VAL A 83 -0.15 0.88 -7.74
N LEU A 84 0.69 1.84 -7.36
CA LEU A 84 1.84 1.60 -6.49
C LEU A 84 1.56 2.19 -5.12
N GLY A 85 1.53 1.36 -4.10
CA GLY A 85 1.44 1.74 -2.71
C GLY A 85 2.49 1.02 -1.87
N HIS A 86 2.56 1.33 -0.57
CA HIS A 86 3.48 0.67 0.33
C HIS A 86 2.83 0.24 1.64
N LEU A 87 3.47 -0.66 2.35
CA LEU A 87 2.97 -1.28 3.57
C LEU A 87 3.83 -0.98 4.80
N ASP A 88 5.08 -0.57 4.59
CA ASP A 88 5.93 -0.10 5.67
C ASP A 88 5.49 1.27 6.17
N VAL A 89 5.94 1.64 7.33
CA VAL A 89 5.63 2.91 7.98
C VAL A 89 6.85 3.42 8.72
N VAL A 90 7.00 4.75 8.80
CA VAL A 90 8.03 5.35 9.66
C VAL A 90 7.80 5.02 11.13
N PRO A 91 8.85 5.05 11.97
CA PRO A 91 8.69 4.96 13.43
C PRO A 91 7.65 5.94 13.94
N ALA A 92 6.89 5.52 14.94
CA ALA A 92 5.79 6.34 15.45
C ALA A 92 6.24 7.72 15.95
N GLY A 93 7.43 7.81 16.55
CA GLY A 93 7.87 9.02 17.23
C GLY A 93 7.09 9.25 18.54
N ASP A 94 7.21 10.47 19.07
CA ASP A 94 6.59 10.87 20.32
C ASP A 94 5.33 11.74 20.10
N ASN A 95 4.64 12.06 21.19
CA ASN A 95 3.50 13.01 21.22
C ASN A 95 2.21 12.56 20.52
N TRP A 96 1.95 11.27 20.44
CA TRP A 96 0.67 10.76 20.01
C TRP A 96 -0.41 10.97 21.09
N ALA A 97 -1.57 11.51 20.68
CA ALA A 97 -2.74 11.61 21.56
C ALA A 97 -3.43 10.25 21.81
N THR A 98 -3.22 9.29 20.91
CA THR A 98 -3.72 7.91 20.97
C THR A 98 -2.56 6.97 20.67
N PRO A 99 -2.61 5.68 21.09
CA PRO A 99 -1.54 4.74 20.74
C PRO A 99 -1.35 4.62 19.23
N PRO A 100 -0.13 4.79 18.70
CA PRO A 100 0.10 4.91 17.25
C PRO A 100 -0.25 3.65 16.45
N PHE A 101 -0.16 2.47 17.04
CA PHE A 101 -0.47 1.18 16.42
C PHE A 101 -1.74 0.53 17.01
N THR A 102 -2.66 1.38 17.47
CA THR A 102 -3.99 0.95 17.89
C THR A 102 -5.01 1.85 17.22
N ALA A 103 -5.82 1.28 16.33
CA ALA A 103 -6.81 2.06 15.61
C ALA A 103 -7.79 2.73 16.57
N THR A 104 -7.79 4.05 16.59
CA THR A 104 -8.72 4.84 17.39
C THR A 104 -9.72 5.53 16.46
N ARG A 105 -10.98 5.11 16.55
CA ARG A 105 -12.06 5.70 15.72
C ARG A 105 -12.82 6.75 16.52
N VAL A 106 -12.94 7.94 15.95
CA VAL A 106 -13.74 9.04 16.52
C VAL A 106 -14.65 9.59 15.41
N GLY A 107 -15.93 9.27 15.45
CA GLY A 107 -16.86 9.58 14.38
C GLY A 107 -16.41 8.91 13.07
N ASP A 108 -16.20 9.72 12.04
CA ASP A 108 -15.78 9.27 10.71
C ASP A 108 -14.26 9.29 10.51
N GLN A 109 -13.49 9.49 11.58
CA GLN A 109 -12.03 9.55 11.55
C GLN A 109 -11.40 8.34 12.23
N ILE A 110 -10.31 7.83 11.65
CA ILE A 110 -9.48 6.75 12.21
C ILE A 110 -8.08 7.32 12.42
N PHE A 111 -7.60 7.24 13.66
CA PHE A 111 -6.28 7.73 14.07
C PHE A 111 -5.37 6.55 14.35
N ALA A 112 -4.31 6.39 13.57
CA ALA A 112 -3.20 5.48 13.79
C ALA A 112 -2.05 5.81 12.82
N ARG A 113 -0.85 5.27 13.05
CA ARG A 113 0.25 5.31 12.09
C ARG A 113 -0.12 4.45 10.87
N GLY A 114 0.02 4.99 9.64
CA GLY A 114 -0.30 4.30 8.40
C GLY A 114 -1.74 4.46 7.91
N THR A 115 -2.63 5.17 8.62
CA THR A 115 -4.00 5.41 8.14
C THR A 115 -4.05 6.23 6.88
N SER A 116 -3.15 7.19 6.72
CA SER A 116 -3.08 8.10 5.58
C SER A 116 -1.90 7.82 4.67
N ASP A 117 -0.84 7.25 5.21
CA ASP A 117 0.45 7.02 4.58
C ASP A 117 0.94 5.61 4.97
N ASP A 118 0.85 4.61 4.11
CA ASP A 118 0.04 4.52 2.87
C ASP A 118 -0.98 3.37 2.95
N LYS A 119 -1.12 2.67 4.13
CA LYS A 119 -2.01 1.50 4.28
C LYS A 119 -3.47 1.81 3.93
N GLY A 120 -3.96 3.01 4.27
CA GLY A 120 -5.31 3.44 3.91
C GLY A 120 -5.48 3.53 2.39
N PRO A 121 -4.73 4.38 1.69
CA PRO A 121 -4.79 4.49 0.24
C PRO A 121 -4.53 3.17 -0.50
N ALA A 122 -3.54 2.37 -0.06
CA ALA A 122 -3.26 1.04 -0.60
C ALA A 122 -4.47 0.10 -0.48
N LEU A 123 -5.12 0.08 0.69
CA LEU A 123 -6.35 -0.70 0.89
C LEU A 123 -7.51 -0.13 0.08
N ALA A 124 -7.62 1.20 -0.06
CA ALA A 124 -8.64 1.83 -0.90
C ALA A 124 -8.50 1.41 -2.37
N ALA A 125 -7.27 1.28 -2.87
CA ALA A 125 -7.02 0.75 -4.21
C ALA A 125 -7.54 -0.68 -4.37
N LEU A 126 -7.32 -1.55 -3.38
CA LEU A 126 -7.84 -2.92 -3.38
C LEU A 126 -9.38 -2.95 -3.39
N TYR A 127 -10.04 -2.07 -2.61
CA TYR A 127 -11.51 -1.94 -2.62
C TYR A 127 -12.03 -1.37 -3.95
N ALA A 128 -11.30 -0.44 -4.57
CA ALA A 128 -11.65 0.06 -5.90
C ALA A 128 -11.58 -1.04 -6.97
N MET A 129 -10.57 -1.91 -6.92
CA MET A 129 -10.49 -3.09 -7.78
C MET A 129 -11.68 -4.03 -7.55
N ASN A 130 -12.07 -4.26 -6.29
CA ASN A 130 -13.26 -5.07 -5.95
C ASN A 130 -14.55 -4.45 -6.49
N ALA A 131 -14.71 -3.14 -6.37
CA ALA A 131 -15.89 -2.46 -6.89
C ALA A 131 -16.02 -2.58 -8.42
N ILE A 132 -14.90 -2.46 -9.14
CA ILE A 132 -14.83 -2.65 -10.59
C ILE A 132 -15.22 -4.09 -10.97
N LYS A 133 -14.63 -5.08 -10.26
CA LYS A 133 -14.92 -6.51 -10.44
C LYS A 133 -16.40 -6.83 -10.17
N ALA A 134 -16.95 -6.35 -9.05
CA ALA A 134 -18.34 -6.55 -8.67
C ALA A 134 -19.32 -5.86 -9.62
N ALA A 135 -18.97 -4.71 -10.17
CA ALA A 135 -19.77 -4.01 -11.17
C ALA A 135 -19.77 -4.71 -12.55
N GLY A 136 -18.91 -5.72 -12.74
CA GLY A 136 -18.78 -6.44 -14.02
C GLY A 136 -18.26 -5.56 -15.16
N ILE A 137 -17.38 -4.60 -14.85
CA ILE A 137 -16.84 -3.68 -15.84
C ILE A 137 -15.71 -4.38 -16.60
N PRO A 138 -15.83 -4.54 -17.94
CA PRO A 138 -14.76 -5.10 -18.73
C PRO A 138 -13.57 -4.13 -18.76
N LEU A 139 -12.39 -4.65 -18.48
CA LEU A 139 -11.15 -3.88 -18.51
C LEU A 139 -10.39 -4.18 -19.80
N LYS A 140 -9.96 -3.16 -20.53
CA LYS A 140 -9.08 -3.33 -21.70
C LYS A 140 -7.67 -3.73 -21.30
N LYS A 141 -7.15 -3.13 -20.22
CA LYS A 141 -5.86 -3.45 -19.60
C LYS A 141 -6.10 -4.02 -18.20
N SER A 142 -5.20 -4.86 -17.76
CA SER A 142 -5.19 -5.33 -16.37
C SER A 142 -4.92 -4.18 -15.40
N ILE A 143 -5.35 -4.31 -14.16
CA ILE A 143 -4.93 -3.44 -13.05
C ILE A 143 -3.99 -4.27 -12.18
N ARG A 144 -2.80 -3.73 -11.92
CA ARG A 144 -1.81 -4.35 -11.04
C ARG A 144 -1.56 -3.43 -9.84
N LEU A 145 -2.07 -3.83 -8.69
CA LEU A 145 -1.74 -3.20 -7.41
C LEU A 145 -0.42 -3.79 -6.92
N ILE A 146 0.58 -2.95 -6.78
CA ILE A 146 1.93 -3.29 -6.31
C ILE A 146 2.06 -2.70 -4.92
N LEU A 147 2.41 -3.51 -3.93
CA LEU A 147 2.58 -3.10 -2.55
C LEU A 147 4.03 -3.33 -2.13
N GLY A 148 4.75 -2.24 -1.97
CA GLY A 148 6.13 -2.19 -1.52
C GLY A 148 6.27 -2.32 0.00
N CYS A 149 7.48 -2.54 0.44
CA CYS A 149 7.80 -2.79 1.85
C CYS A 149 9.01 -1.97 2.37
N ASP A 150 9.49 -0.98 1.62
CA ASP A 150 10.67 -0.16 1.98
C ASP A 150 10.62 1.27 1.40
N GLU A 151 9.41 1.81 1.17
CA GLU A 151 9.22 3.14 0.59
C GLU A 151 9.79 4.23 1.49
N GLU A 152 9.55 4.13 2.79
CA GLU A 152 9.95 5.10 3.81
C GLU A 152 11.46 5.12 4.12
N SER A 153 12.26 4.33 3.39
CA SER A 153 13.69 4.18 3.65
C SER A 153 14.54 4.23 2.38
N ASP A 154 14.89 3.09 1.83
CA ASP A 154 15.92 2.97 0.80
C ASP A 154 15.39 2.51 -0.57
N TRP A 155 14.11 2.19 -0.68
CA TRP A 155 13.47 1.69 -1.93
C TRP A 155 14.09 0.41 -2.48
N GLU A 156 14.69 -0.41 -1.63
CA GLU A 156 15.26 -1.69 -2.04
C GLU A 156 14.18 -2.68 -2.55
N ASP A 157 12.95 -2.52 -2.05
CA ASP A 157 11.77 -3.27 -2.47
C ASP A 157 11.46 -3.10 -3.97
N MET A 158 11.41 -1.85 -4.44
CA MET A 158 11.14 -1.57 -5.85
C MET A 158 12.33 -1.89 -6.74
N ALA A 159 13.55 -1.74 -6.25
CA ALA A 159 14.75 -2.22 -6.96
C ALA A 159 14.69 -3.74 -7.16
N TYR A 160 14.29 -4.49 -6.11
CA TYR A 160 14.11 -5.94 -6.19
C TYR A 160 12.95 -6.32 -7.13
N TYR A 161 11.80 -5.69 -6.97
CA TYR A 161 10.61 -5.94 -7.80
C TYR A 161 10.93 -5.75 -9.29
N CYS A 162 11.53 -4.62 -9.67
CA CYS A 162 11.88 -4.31 -11.07
C CYS A 162 12.95 -5.24 -11.65
N ALA A 163 13.79 -5.85 -10.81
CA ALA A 163 14.75 -6.86 -11.26
C ALA A 163 14.10 -8.22 -11.56
N HIS A 164 12.89 -8.49 -11.01
CA HIS A 164 12.23 -9.80 -11.12
C HIS A 164 10.95 -9.79 -11.96
N THR A 165 10.44 -8.62 -12.32
CA THR A 165 9.27 -8.50 -13.19
C THR A 165 9.26 -7.17 -13.92
N GLU A 166 8.57 -7.14 -15.05
CA GLU A 166 8.41 -5.91 -15.83
C GLU A 166 7.39 -4.98 -15.15
N MET A 167 7.79 -3.72 -14.98
CA MET A 167 6.93 -2.69 -14.45
C MET A 167 5.98 -2.19 -15.54
N PRO A 168 4.67 -2.01 -15.28
CA PRO A 168 3.77 -1.38 -16.23
C PRO A 168 4.25 0.03 -16.61
N GLU A 169 4.12 0.37 -17.89
CA GLU A 169 4.57 1.69 -18.40
C GLU A 169 3.75 2.87 -17.87
N VAL A 170 2.53 2.61 -17.41
CA VAL A 170 1.59 3.63 -16.93
C VAL A 170 1.08 3.22 -15.56
N GLY A 171 1.07 4.17 -14.64
CA GLY A 171 0.56 3.94 -13.30
C GLY A 171 0.39 5.23 -12.52
N PHE A 172 -0.04 5.10 -11.28
CA PHE A 172 -0.08 6.17 -10.31
C PHE A 172 0.16 5.60 -8.91
N SER A 173 0.59 6.47 -7.99
CA SER A 173 0.60 6.18 -6.56
C SER A 173 -0.53 6.98 -5.88
N PRO A 174 -1.32 6.36 -5.01
CA PRO A 174 -2.32 7.06 -4.22
C PRO A 174 -1.72 7.79 -3.01
N ASP A 175 -0.43 7.71 -2.83
CA ASP A 175 0.34 8.23 -1.70
C ASP A 175 0.68 9.72 -1.86
N ALA A 176 -0.35 10.54 -2.06
CA ALA A 176 -0.20 11.98 -2.17
C ALA A 176 -1.52 12.73 -1.93
N SER A 177 -1.40 14.03 -1.71
CA SER A 177 -2.54 14.94 -1.62
C SER A 177 -3.07 15.33 -3.01
N PHE A 178 -4.35 15.69 -3.09
CA PHE A 178 -4.91 16.32 -4.29
C PHE A 178 -4.52 17.81 -4.36
N PRO A 179 -4.38 18.38 -5.59
CA PRO A 179 -4.60 17.79 -6.90
C PRO A 179 -3.51 16.79 -7.31
N ILE A 180 -3.78 16.03 -8.40
CA ILE A 180 -2.83 15.05 -8.93
C ILE A 180 -1.47 15.69 -9.22
N ILE A 181 -0.42 15.13 -8.61
CA ILE A 181 0.96 15.52 -8.81
C ILE A 181 1.49 14.75 -10.03
N ASN A 182 1.96 15.45 -11.03
CA ASN A 182 2.51 14.84 -12.25
C ASN A 182 3.97 15.19 -12.51
N THR A 183 4.59 15.93 -11.61
CA THR A 183 6.01 16.33 -11.71
C THR A 183 6.57 16.55 -10.31
N GLU A 184 7.68 15.92 -10.01
CA GLU A 184 8.39 16.06 -8.73
C GLU A 184 9.82 16.53 -8.94
N LYS A 185 10.39 17.14 -7.89
CA LYS A 185 11.81 17.50 -7.82
C LYS A 185 12.60 16.38 -7.19
N GLY A 186 13.80 16.11 -7.72
CA GLY A 186 14.76 15.27 -7.02
C GLY A 186 15.16 15.89 -5.66
N MET A 187 15.39 15.03 -4.67
CA MET A 187 15.84 15.42 -3.34
C MET A 187 17.24 14.87 -3.08
N ILE A 188 18.10 15.71 -2.45
CA ILE A 188 19.43 15.31 -2.03
C ILE A 188 19.54 15.61 -0.54
N HIS A 189 19.79 14.58 0.27
CA HIS A 189 20.12 14.72 1.68
C HIS A 189 21.63 14.69 1.87
N GLY A 190 22.17 15.67 2.57
CA GLY A 190 23.61 15.76 2.89
C GLY A 190 23.82 15.87 4.39
N PHE A 191 24.71 15.06 4.96
CA PHE A 191 25.13 15.15 6.35
C PHE A 191 26.48 15.90 6.43
N PHE A 192 26.49 17.03 7.13
CA PHE A 192 27.69 17.83 7.36
C PHE A 192 28.09 17.74 8.84
N PRO A 193 28.92 16.77 9.24
CA PRO A 193 29.38 16.70 10.61
C PRO A 193 30.26 17.92 10.94
N SER A 194 29.84 18.75 11.88
CA SER A 194 30.67 19.79 12.46
C SER A 194 31.26 19.29 13.78
N LYS A 195 32.59 19.41 13.91
CA LYS A 195 33.20 19.30 15.25
C LYS A 195 32.97 20.65 15.92
N LEU A 196 32.06 20.68 16.89
CA LEU A 196 32.02 21.76 17.85
C LEU A 196 33.30 21.64 18.68
N ALA A 197 34.11 22.72 18.65
CA ALA A 197 35.34 22.86 19.46
C ALA A 197 34.96 23.16 20.92
#